data_837bc9f42aa955f04f8a967c9dfce809
#
_entry.id   837bc9f42aa955f04f8a967c9dfce809
#
_cell.length_a   1.000
_cell.length_b   1.000
_cell.length_c   1.000
_cell.angle_alpha   90.00
_cell.angle_beta   90.00
_cell.angle_gamma   90.00
#
_symmetry.space_group_name_H-M   'P 1'
#
loop_
_entity.id
_entity.type
_entity.pdbx_description
1 polymer ?
#
loop_
_entity_poly.entity_id
_entity_poly.type
_entity_poly.pdbx_seq_one_letter_code
_entity_poly.pdbx_strand_id
1 'polypeptide(L)'
;MADLEAAEEFTALYADNHRRVYAYAVARAGRPLADEVVAETFLVAWRSFAKMPRTAALPWLLGVARNVIRARNRDEERHRLVAGELRDWAAEPDIADGVAERSAVLTALAGLSENDRETLTLIAWDGLSPRAAARVVNCSTPAFLVRLHRARNRLARAVAAADELTIAKEPSR
;
A
#
# COMPACT_ATOMS: atom_id res chain seq x y z
N MET A 1 9.40 -26.76 25.49
CA MET A 1 8.68 -27.42 24.39
C MET A 1 7.74 -26.44 23.74
N ALA A 2 6.75 -25.84 24.41
CA ALA A 2 5.81 -24.89 23.79
C ALA A 2 6.47 -23.65 23.16
N ASP A 3 7.54 -23.11 23.74
CA ASP A 3 8.26 -21.95 23.20
C ASP A 3 9.06 -22.30 21.92
N LEU A 4 9.55 -23.54 21.81
CA LEU A 4 10.27 -23.99 20.64
C LEU A 4 9.31 -24.21 19.46
N GLU A 5 8.16 -24.82 19.72
CA GLU A 5 7.09 -25.01 18.73
C GLU A 5 6.57 -23.65 18.20
N ALA A 6 6.35 -22.70 19.11
CA ALA A 6 5.94 -21.34 18.72
C ALA A 6 6.99 -20.61 17.86
N ALA A 7 8.28 -20.81 18.16
CA ALA A 7 9.37 -20.24 17.38
C ALA A 7 9.46 -20.86 15.97
N GLU A 8 9.28 -22.18 15.85
CA GLU A 8 9.24 -22.88 14.57
C GLU A 8 8.06 -22.44 13.71
N GLU A 9 6.86 -22.37 14.30
CA GLU A 9 5.66 -21.88 13.61
C GLU A 9 5.80 -20.42 13.16
N PHE A 10 6.43 -19.58 13.98
CA PHE A 10 6.67 -18.19 13.60
C PHE A 10 7.70 -18.08 12.48
N THR A 11 8.73 -18.92 12.50
CA THR A 11 9.74 -18.97 11.43
C THR A 11 9.09 -19.34 10.10
N ALA A 12 8.19 -20.32 10.09
CA ALA A 12 7.42 -20.67 8.91
C ALA A 12 6.52 -19.51 8.45
N LEU A 13 5.79 -18.87 9.37
CA LEU A 13 4.99 -17.68 9.08
C LEU A 13 5.82 -16.57 8.43
N TYR A 14 7.01 -16.31 8.97
CA TYR A 14 7.93 -15.31 8.44
C TYR A 14 8.36 -15.67 7.01
N ALA A 15 8.83 -16.89 6.79
CA ALA A 15 9.29 -17.37 5.48
C ALA A 15 8.19 -17.26 4.42
N ASP A 16 6.96 -17.62 4.75
CA ASP A 16 5.81 -17.61 3.84
C ASP A 16 5.35 -16.20 3.46
N ASN A 17 5.54 -15.21 4.35
CA ASN A 17 4.92 -13.89 4.19
C ASN A 17 5.91 -12.75 4.01
N HIS A 18 7.19 -12.90 4.38
CA HIS A 18 8.18 -11.82 4.37
C HIS A 18 8.25 -11.10 3.03
N ARG A 19 8.37 -11.86 1.92
CA ARG A 19 8.47 -11.28 0.57
C ARG A 19 7.27 -10.40 0.21
N ARG A 20 6.06 -10.81 0.60
CA ARG A 20 4.83 -10.05 0.31
C ARG A 20 4.72 -8.81 1.18
N VAL A 21 5.09 -8.90 2.46
CA VAL A 21 5.13 -7.76 3.37
C VAL A 21 6.19 -6.76 2.92
N TYR A 22 7.37 -7.24 2.49
CA TYR A 22 8.42 -6.37 1.95
C TYR A 22 7.98 -5.64 0.67
N ALA A 23 7.40 -6.35 -0.30
CA ALA A 23 6.87 -5.74 -1.52
C ALA A 23 5.81 -4.67 -1.22
N TYR A 24 4.92 -4.95 -0.26
CA TYR A 24 3.93 -4.00 0.23
C TYR A 24 4.57 -2.76 0.85
N ALA A 25 5.60 -2.93 1.67
CA ALA A 25 6.33 -1.85 2.32
C ALA A 25 7.07 -0.97 1.29
N VAL A 26 7.79 -1.59 0.34
CA VAL A 26 8.47 -0.86 -0.75
C VAL A 26 7.50 -0.02 -1.56
N ALA A 27 6.34 -0.57 -1.94
CA ALA A 27 5.36 0.13 -2.76
C ALA A 27 4.73 1.35 -2.06
N ARG A 28 4.77 1.41 -0.71
CA ARG A 28 4.05 2.45 0.08
C ARG A 28 4.96 3.35 0.90
N ALA A 29 6.13 2.88 1.28
CA ALA A 29 7.09 3.63 2.08
C ALA A 29 8.44 3.82 1.37
N GLY A 30 8.62 3.21 0.17
CA GLY A 30 9.88 3.22 -0.54
C GLY A 30 10.91 2.24 0.02
N ARG A 31 11.95 1.96 -0.77
CA ARG A 31 13.02 1.03 -0.38
C ARG A 31 13.75 1.42 0.91
N PRO A 32 14.08 2.70 1.15
CA PRO A 32 14.84 3.08 2.34
C PRO A 32 14.16 2.71 3.66
N LEU A 33 12.82 2.70 3.71
CA LEU A 33 12.05 2.42 4.93
C LEU A 33 11.48 0.99 4.96
N ALA A 34 11.58 0.24 3.87
CA ALA A 34 10.93 -1.06 3.74
C ALA A 34 11.42 -2.07 4.79
N ASP A 35 12.74 -2.16 5.02
CA ASP A 35 13.32 -3.09 5.98
C ASP A 35 12.87 -2.80 7.41
N GLU A 36 12.79 -1.53 7.79
CA GLU A 36 12.32 -1.13 9.12
C GLU A 36 10.83 -1.42 9.30
N VAL A 37 10.00 -1.15 8.28
CA VAL A 37 8.57 -1.48 8.30
C VAL A 37 8.36 -2.98 8.44
N VAL A 38 9.13 -3.80 7.73
CA VAL A 38 9.08 -5.27 7.82
C VAL A 38 9.48 -5.72 9.22
N ALA A 39 10.62 -5.24 9.72
CA ALA A 39 11.10 -5.62 11.06
C ALA A 39 10.07 -5.29 12.15
N GLU A 40 9.50 -4.09 12.12
CA GLU A 40 8.48 -3.67 13.08
C GLU A 40 7.18 -4.46 12.92
N THR A 41 6.77 -4.75 11.69
CA THR A 41 5.59 -5.58 11.40
C THR A 41 5.73 -6.98 12.02
N PHE A 42 6.86 -7.64 11.81
CA PHE A 42 7.09 -8.99 12.36
C PHE A 42 7.36 -8.98 13.87
N LEU A 43 7.89 -7.90 14.43
CA LEU A 43 7.99 -7.72 15.87
C LEU A 43 6.60 -7.64 16.53
N VAL A 44 5.67 -6.89 15.92
CA VAL A 44 4.26 -6.85 16.37
C VAL A 44 3.62 -8.21 16.22
N ALA A 45 3.89 -8.91 15.10
CA ALA A 45 3.38 -10.26 14.85
C ALA A 45 3.87 -11.26 15.91
N TRP A 46 5.15 -11.23 16.28
CA TRP A 46 5.71 -12.06 17.34
C TRP A 46 5.03 -11.81 18.69
N ARG A 47 4.91 -10.54 19.08
CA ARG A 47 4.25 -10.16 20.33
C ARG A 47 2.78 -10.55 20.41
N SER A 48 2.11 -10.64 19.25
CA SER A 48 0.70 -10.97 19.12
C SER A 48 0.45 -12.38 18.62
N PHE A 49 1.50 -13.22 18.53
CA PHE A 49 1.47 -14.50 17.82
C PHE A 49 0.36 -15.45 18.29
N ALA A 50 0.14 -15.53 19.60
CA ALA A 50 -0.93 -16.36 20.16
C ALA A 50 -2.35 -15.91 19.81
N LYS A 51 -2.54 -14.62 19.46
CA LYS A 51 -3.85 -14.02 19.14
C LYS A 51 -4.02 -13.78 17.64
N MET A 52 -2.99 -14.01 16.84
CA MET A 52 -3.01 -13.75 15.40
C MET A 52 -3.91 -14.75 14.66
N PRO A 53 -4.78 -14.29 13.74
CA PRO A 53 -5.65 -15.18 12.96
C PRO A 53 -4.84 -15.97 11.92
N ARG A 54 -4.53 -17.24 12.20
CA ARG A 54 -3.71 -18.12 11.34
C ARG A 54 -4.25 -18.26 9.92
N THR A 55 -5.58 -18.36 9.77
CA THR A 55 -6.25 -18.48 8.46
C THR A 55 -6.25 -17.18 7.64
N ALA A 56 -5.82 -16.07 8.21
CA ALA A 56 -5.77 -14.77 7.57
C ALA A 56 -4.46 -14.02 7.92
N ALA A 57 -3.37 -14.76 8.04
CA ALA A 57 -2.08 -14.23 8.47
C ALA A 57 -1.60 -13.07 7.59
N LEU A 58 -1.57 -13.25 6.27
CA LEU A 58 -1.11 -12.21 5.36
C LEU A 58 -1.96 -10.93 5.41
N PRO A 59 -3.29 -10.94 5.29
CA PRO A 59 -4.09 -9.72 5.44
C PRO A 59 -3.89 -9.05 6.80
N TRP A 60 -3.68 -9.80 7.85
CA TRP A 60 -3.40 -9.27 9.17
C TRP A 60 -2.03 -8.58 9.23
N LEU A 61 -0.97 -9.23 8.71
CA LEU A 61 0.37 -8.66 8.60
C LEU A 61 0.39 -7.38 7.77
N LEU A 62 -0.30 -7.37 6.63
CA LEU A 62 -0.41 -6.16 5.81
C LEU A 62 -1.18 -5.03 6.53
N GLY A 63 -2.17 -5.37 7.35
CA GLY A 63 -2.84 -4.42 8.24
C GLY A 63 -1.91 -3.82 9.28
N VAL A 64 -1.01 -4.63 9.87
CA VAL A 64 0.03 -4.16 10.78
C VAL A 64 1.02 -3.26 10.04
N ALA A 65 1.57 -3.70 8.90
CA ALA A 65 2.48 -2.90 8.08
C ALA A 65 1.89 -1.55 7.69
N ARG A 66 0.60 -1.53 7.32
CA ARG A 66 -0.15 -0.31 7.05
C ARG A 66 -0.17 0.65 8.24
N ASN A 67 -0.42 0.13 9.43
CA ASN A 67 -0.44 0.94 10.64
C ASN A 67 0.95 1.49 10.99
N VAL A 68 2.00 0.69 10.81
CA VAL A 68 3.40 1.10 10.98
C VAL A 68 3.73 2.27 10.03
N ILE A 69 3.45 2.12 8.73
CA ILE A 69 3.68 3.17 7.72
C ILE A 69 2.92 4.46 8.09
N ARG A 70 1.64 4.34 8.44
CA ARG A 70 0.82 5.49 8.82
C ARG A 70 1.29 6.19 10.09
N ALA A 71 1.80 5.45 11.07
CA ALA A 71 2.38 6.03 12.27
C ALA A 71 3.62 6.86 11.91
N ARG A 72 4.52 6.31 11.11
CA ARG A 72 5.73 7.00 10.63
C ARG A 72 5.40 8.28 9.84
N ASN A 73 4.48 8.21 8.89
CA ASN A 73 4.07 9.38 8.11
C ASN A 73 3.51 10.49 9.01
N ARG A 74 2.74 10.15 10.06
CA ARG A 74 2.23 11.14 11.02
C ARG A 74 3.35 11.76 11.86
N ASP A 75 4.35 10.96 12.24
CA ASP A 75 5.47 11.46 13.03
C ASP A 75 6.39 12.36 12.19
N GLU A 76 6.66 12.01 10.93
CA GLU A 76 7.37 12.86 9.99
C GLU A 76 6.63 14.17 9.71
N GLU A 77 5.32 14.13 9.51
CA GLU A 77 4.50 15.33 9.33
C GLU A 77 4.54 16.23 10.56
N ARG A 78 4.45 15.63 11.76
CA ARG A 78 4.56 16.38 13.01
C ARG A 78 5.94 17.02 13.16
N HIS A 79 7.03 16.31 12.82
CA HIS A 79 8.38 16.86 12.85
C HIS A 79 8.55 18.00 11.84
N ARG A 80 8.01 17.87 10.61
CA ARG A 80 8.03 18.93 9.60
C ARG A 80 7.29 20.19 10.05
N LEU A 81 6.12 20.05 10.66
CA LEU A 81 5.37 21.18 11.21
C LEU A 81 6.13 21.90 12.33
N VAL A 82 6.84 21.17 13.18
CA VAL A 82 7.67 21.74 14.26
C VAL A 82 8.91 22.41 13.69
N ALA A 83 9.51 21.88 12.63
CA ALA A 83 10.70 22.44 11.97
C ALA A 83 10.38 23.61 11.03
N GLY A 84 9.10 23.94 10.79
CA GLY A 84 8.69 25.03 9.89
C GLY A 84 9.02 24.78 8.41
N GLU A 85 9.30 23.55 8.03
CA GLU A 85 9.60 23.17 6.66
C GLU A 85 8.30 22.85 5.89
N LEU A 86 7.81 23.85 5.14
CA LEU A 86 6.84 23.64 4.07
C LEU A 86 7.57 22.98 2.88
N ARG A 87 7.57 21.68 2.82
CA ARG A 87 8.01 20.94 1.63
C ARG A 87 6.79 20.43 0.87
N ASP A 88 6.68 20.88 -0.38
CA ASP A 88 5.76 20.32 -1.37
C ASP A 88 5.94 18.79 -1.44
N TRP A 89 4.86 18.06 -1.19
CA TRP A 89 4.79 16.63 -1.42
C TRP A 89 4.71 16.36 -2.93
N ALA A 90 5.85 16.25 -3.58
CA ALA A 90 5.98 15.52 -4.83
C ALA A 90 6.77 14.24 -4.51
N ALA A 91 6.08 13.16 -4.19
CA ALA A 91 6.69 11.83 -4.33
C ALA A 91 6.94 11.65 -5.84
N GLU A 92 8.17 11.86 -6.28
CA GLU A 92 8.60 11.43 -7.60
C GLU A 92 8.43 9.90 -7.66
N PRO A 93 7.58 9.40 -8.56
CA PRO A 93 7.62 7.98 -8.86
C PRO A 93 8.90 7.74 -9.65
N ASP A 94 9.80 6.92 -9.10
CA ASP A 94 10.92 6.36 -9.83
C ASP A 94 10.35 5.44 -10.93
N ILE A 95 10.06 6.03 -12.09
CA ILE A 95 9.52 5.34 -13.25
C ILE A 95 10.58 5.39 -14.34
N ALA A 96 11.40 4.35 -14.36
CA ALA A 96 12.19 4.04 -15.54
C ALA A 96 11.28 3.57 -16.67
N ASP A 97 11.41 4.24 -17.79
CA ASP A 97 10.97 4.00 -19.17
C ASP A 97 10.10 2.77 -19.45
N GLY A 98 8.90 3.03 -19.96
CA GLY A 98 8.07 2.05 -20.61
C GLY A 98 6.69 2.56 -21.01
N VAL A 99 6.56 3.04 -22.26
CA VAL A 99 5.32 3.19 -23.04
C VAL A 99 4.28 4.21 -22.50
N ALA A 100 3.92 5.17 -23.34
CA ALA A 100 3.03 6.31 -23.07
C ALA A 100 1.69 5.96 -22.38
N GLU A 101 1.07 4.81 -22.71
CA GLU A 101 -0.18 4.34 -22.07
C GLU A 101 0.00 3.93 -20.61
N ARG A 102 1.14 3.30 -20.28
CA ARG A 102 1.50 3.01 -18.88
C ARG A 102 1.73 4.27 -18.08
N SER A 103 2.31 5.29 -18.70
CA SER A 103 2.54 6.60 -18.09
C SER A 103 1.22 7.29 -17.72
N ALA A 104 0.20 7.26 -18.58
CA ALA A 104 -1.10 7.87 -18.31
C ALA A 104 -1.82 7.23 -17.12
N VAL A 105 -1.85 5.89 -17.04
CA VAL A 105 -2.48 5.19 -15.92
C VAL A 105 -1.71 5.43 -14.61
N LEU A 106 -0.38 5.41 -14.64
CA LEU A 106 0.44 5.66 -13.44
C LEU A 106 0.30 7.11 -12.97
N THR A 107 0.26 8.07 -13.90
CA THR A 107 0.00 9.48 -13.59
C THR A 107 -1.40 9.67 -13.01
N ALA A 108 -2.41 9.03 -13.59
CA ALA A 108 -3.78 9.05 -13.07
C ALA A 108 -3.86 8.43 -11.67
N LEU A 109 -3.17 7.32 -11.42
CA LEU A 109 -3.06 6.70 -10.08
C LEU A 109 -2.36 7.62 -9.08
N ALA A 110 -1.30 8.31 -9.49
CA ALA A 110 -0.59 9.26 -8.64
C ALA A 110 -1.47 10.44 -8.23
N GLY A 111 -2.38 10.88 -9.10
CA GLY A 111 -3.34 11.95 -8.81
C GLY A 111 -4.53 11.55 -7.92
N LEU A 112 -4.73 10.25 -7.64
CA LEU A 112 -5.80 9.80 -6.76
C LEU A 112 -5.46 10.06 -5.28
N SER A 113 -6.51 10.14 -4.45
CA SER A 113 -6.32 10.15 -2.99
C SER A 113 -5.56 8.89 -2.54
N GLU A 114 -4.79 9.00 -1.46
CA GLU A 114 -4.08 7.86 -0.87
C GLU A 114 -5.02 6.67 -0.60
N ASN A 115 -6.22 6.92 -0.09
CA ASN A 115 -7.20 5.87 0.19
C ASN A 115 -7.72 5.18 -1.09
N ASP A 116 -7.94 5.92 -2.18
CA ASP A 116 -8.37 5.33 -3.45
C ASP A 116 -7.25 4.51 -4.08
N ARG A 117 -6.03 5.04 -4.07
CA ARG A 117 -4.84 4.35 -4.56
C ARG A 117 -4.59 3.06 -3.77
N GLU A 118 -4.63 3.13 -2.43
CA GLU A 118 -4.50 1.96 -1.56
C GLU A 118 -5.57 0.90 -1.89
N THR A 119 -6.83 1.32 -2.03
CA THR A 119 -7.94 0.41 -2.34
C THR A 119 -7.72 -0.33 -3.66
N LEU A 120 -7.25 0.36 -4.70
CA LEU A 120 -6.98 -0.23 -6.01
C LEU A 120 -5.77 -1.17 -5.98
N THR A 121 -4.68 -0.75 -5.33
CA THR A 121 -3.43 -1.52 -5.30
C THR A 121 -3.54 -2.79 -4.49
N LEU A 122 -4.31 -2.81 -3.40
CA LEU A 122 -4.61 -4.03 -2.63
C LEU A 122 -5.23 -5.14 -3.49
N ILE A 123 -6.04 -4.78 -4.47
CA ILE A 123 -6.66 -5.75 -5.40
C ILE A 123 -5.74 -6.04 -6.58
N ALA A 124 -5.25 -5.00 -7.26
CA ALA A 124 -4.56 -5.16 -8.54
C ALA A 124 -3.10 -5.63 -8.39
N TRP A 125 -2.37 -5.15 -7.39
CA TRP A 125 -0.95 -5.45 -7.21
C TRP A 125 -0.70 -6.46 -6.09
N ASP A 126 -1.37 -6.29 -4.95
CA ASP A 126 -1.21 -7.24 -3.84
C ASP A 126 -2.04 -8.53 -4.06
N GLY A 127 -2.93 -8.56 -5.06
CA GLY A 127 -3.71 -9.74 -5.45
C GLY A 127 -4.67 -10.22 -4.36
N LEU A 128 -5.13 -9.32 -3.48
CA LEU A 128 -6.01 -9.69 -2.39
C LEU A 128 -7.45 -9.80 -2.87
N SER A 129 -8.20 -10.76 -2.30
CA SER A 129 -9.65 -10.76 -2.43
C SER A 129 -10.25 -9.53 -1.72
N PRO A 130 -11.45 -9.07 -2.11
CA PRO A 130 -12.12 -7.94 -1.44
C PRO A 130 -12.28 -8.16 0.07
N ARG A 131 -12.52 -9.40 0.51
CA ARG A 131 -12.60 -9.76 1.93
C ARG A 131 -11.27 -9.61 2.65
N ALA A 132 -10.18 -10.02 2.01
CA ALA A 132 -8.83 -9.87 2.56
C ALA A 132 -8.41 -8.40 2.61
N ALA A 133 -8.63 -7.65 1.54
CA ALA A 133 -8.34 -6.23 1.46
C ALA A 133 -9.15 -5.40 2.50
N ALA A 134 -10.42 -5.73 2.71
CA ALA A 134 -11.26 -5.12 3.75
C ALA A 134 -10.63 -5.29 5.16
N ARG A 135 -10.04 -6.43 5.44
CA ARG A 135 -9.30 -6.67 6.71
C ARG A 135 -8.05 -5.78 6.82
N VAL A 136 -7.29 -5.62 5.74
CA VAL A 136 -6.10 -4.74 5.72
C VAL A 136 -6.47 -3.31 6.09
N VAL A 137 -7.55 -2.77 5.51
CA VAL A 137 -7.99 -1.40 5.76
C VAL A 137 -8.96 -1.26 6.94
N ASN A 138 -9.19 -2.34 7.68
CA ASN A 138 -10.05 -2.40 8.87
C ASN A 138 -11.47 -1.87 8.59
N CYS A 139 -12.15 -2.44 7.60
CA CYS A 139 -13.56 -2.15 7.30
C CYS A 139 -14.34 -3.42 6.93
N SER A 140 -15.67 -3.29 6.82
CA SER A 140 -16.49 -4.40 6.34
C SER A 140 -16.30 -4.66 4.84
N THR A 141 -16.49 -5.89 4.40
CA THR A 141 -16.39 -6.25 2.98
C THR A 141 -17.35 -5.43 2.09
N PRO A 142 -18.62 -5.21 2.45
CA PRO A 142 -19.50 -4.32 1.68
C PRO A 142 -18.97 -2.89 1.57
N ALA A 143 -18.47 -2.32 2.67
CA ALA A 143 -17.87 -0.98 2.65
C ALA A 143 -16.64 -0.91 1.73
N PHE A 144 -15.79 -1.94 1.74
CA PHE A 144 -14.66 -2.04 0.84
C PHE A 144 -15.08 -2.09 -0.63
N LEU A 145 -16.10 -2.89 -0.97
CA LEU A 145 -16.62 -2.97 -2.34
C LEU A 145 -17.14 -1.64 -2.86
N VAL A 146 -17.85 -0.87 -2.02
CA VAL A 146 -18.28 0.49 -2.38
C VAL A 146 -17.08 1.42 -2.61
N ARG A 147 -16.06 1.37 -1.76
CA ARG A 147 -14.82 2.14 -1.95
C ARG A 147 -14.11 1.75 -3.25
N LEU A 148 -13.98 0.45 -3.52
CA LEU A 148 -13.36 -0.07 -4.72
C LEU A 148 -14.07 0.40 -5.99
N HIS A 149 -15.40 0.34 -6.00
CA HIS A 149 -16.20 0.83 -7.13
C HIS A 149 -15.96 2.34 -7.37
N ARG A 150 -16.00 3.14 -6.31
CA ARG A 150 -15.75 4.59 -6.40
C ARG A 150 -14.34 4.91 -6.87
N ALA A 151 -13.33 4.20 -6.34
CA ALA A 151 -11.93 4.38 -6.72
C ALA A 151 -11.70 4.03 -8.20
N ARG A 152 -12.30 2.94 -8.71
CA ARG A 152 -12.27 2.57 -10.13
C ARG A 152 -12.87 3.64 -11.03
N ASN A 153 -14.01 4.19 -10.64
CA ASN A 153 -14.67 5.25 -11.41
C ASN A 153 -13.84 6.55 -11.42
N ARG A 154 -13.16 6.89 -10.33
CA ARG A 154 -12.26 8.05 -10.29
C ARG A 154 -11.03 7.82 -11.16
N LEU A 155 -10.43 6.63 -11.08
CA LEU A 155 -9.30 6.27 -11.95
C LEU A 155 -9.68 6.36 -13.43
N ALA A 156 -10.82 5.78 -13.82
CA ALA A 156 -11.29 5.82 -15.22
C ALA A 156 -11.46 7.26 -15.73
N ARG A 157 -12.03 8.15 -14.91
CA ARG A 157 -12.17 9.57 -15.25
C ARG A 157 -10.81 10.27 -15.37
N ALA A 158 -9.87 9.98 -14.46
CA ALA A 158 -8.55 10.58 -14.48
C ALA A 158 -7.74 10.13 -15.72
N VAL A 159 -7.87 8.85 -16.13
CA VAL A 159 -7.24 8.35 -17.36
C VAL A 159 -7.85 9.02 -18.59
N ALA A 160 -9.18 9.09 -18.70
CA ALA A 160 -9.84 9.74 -19.82
C ALA A 160 -9.44 11.23 -19.97
N ALA A 161 -9.35 11.96 -18.85
CA ALA A 161 -8.89 13.34 -18.86
C ALA A 161 -7.41 13.50 -19.28
N ALA A 162 -6.57 12.53 -18.94
CA ALA A 162 -5.16 12.53 -19.37
C ALA A 162 -5.03 12.26 -20.88
N ASP A 163 -5.84 11.36 -21.41
CA ASP A 163 -5.88 11.06 -22.85
C ASP A 163 -6.34 12.27 -23.68
N GLU A 164 -7.39 12.98 -23.24
CA GLU A 164 -7.87 14.20 -23.89
C GLU A 164 -6.78 15.30 -23.93
N LEU A 165 -6.01 15.47 -22.86
CA LEU A 165 -4.92 16.43 -22.79
C LEU A 165 -3.75 16.06 -23.72
N THR A 166 -3.52 14.76 -23.93
CA THR A 166 -2.46 14.26 -24.81
C THR A 166 -2.83 14.51 -26.28
N ILE A 167 -4.09 14.24 -26.66
CA ILE A 167 -4.60 14.48 -28.02
C ILE A 167 -4.61 15.97 -28.35
N ALA A 168 -4.99 16.83 -27.40
CA ALA A 168 -5.01 18.28 -27.58
C ALA A 168 -3.60 18.90 -27.71
N LYS A 169 -2.53 18.19 -27.32
CA LYS A 169 -1.14 18.65 -27.35
C LYS A 169 -0.39 18.23 -28.61
N GLU A 170 -0.96 17.36 -29.47
CA GLU A 170 -0.41 17.07 -30.78
C GLU A 170 -0.82 18.19 -31.76
N PRO A 171 0.13 19.07 -32.20
CA PRO A 171 -0.19 20.09 -33.19
C PRO A 171 -0.48 19.39 -34.51
N SER A 172 -1.66 19.67 -35.06
CA SER A 172 -2.04 19.33 -36.45
C SER A 172 -0.87 19.62 -37.40
N ARG A 173 -0.30 18.55 -37.98
CA ARG A 173 0.63 18.67 -39.10
C ARG A 173 -0.11 18.92 -40.40
#